data_b4564cf85a3c2b8269818b969747ed52
#
_entry.id   b4564cf85a3c2b8269818b969747ed52
#
_cell.length_a   1.000
_cell.length_b   1.000
_cell.length_c   1.000
_cell.angle_alpha   90.00
_cell.angle_beta   90.00
_cell.angle_gamma   90.00
#
_symmetry.space_group_name_H-M   'P 1'
#
loop_
_entity.id
_entity.type
_entity.pdbx_description
1 polymer ?
#
loop_
_entity_poly.entity_id
_entity_poly.type
_entity_poly.pdbx_seq_one_letter_code
_entity_poly.pdbx_strand_id
1 'polypeptide(L)'
;IVSNECILCGQCFVVCPQNAKEIANDVEKVKVMLAGDEPVVVSLAPSFIANYDGIGIEEMEKALKKLGFHSVEETAIGATIVKTQYEEILKSKRQNILISSCCHSVNLLIQKYFPHVLKYLANVKSPMQAHALDIKKRIPNAKVVFIGPCVAKKDEADHYVGIVDAVLTYEELTNWLKEQNINLEKGTKYEEKSKARLFPTTGGILKTMEQNVAGYTYLAIDGVENCIAALKDIENGVLTNCFIEMSSCVGSCIGGPVMEKYHRSPIRDYCSVVNYAGDKDFDVEMLDEFSVSKNFEYIVRKLETPSEDEIRSILRQMGKMRPSDELNLSLIHISEPTRQAEI
;
A
#
# COMPACT_ATOMS: atom_id res chain seq x y z
N ILE A 1 0.39 -17.23 7.69
CA ILE A 1 -0.55 -16.14 7.43
C ILE A 1 -1.89 -16.76 7.04
N VAL A 2 -2.95 -16.34 7.69
CA VAL A 2 -4.32 -16.76 7.34
C VAL A 2 -4.86 -15.80 6.30
N SER A 3 -4.90 -16.22 5.03
CA SER A 3 -5.20 -15.35 3.89
C SER A 3 -6.56 -14.65 4.00
N ASN A 4 -7.59 -15.36 4.52
CA ASN A 4 -8.93 -14.79 4.65
C ASN A 4 -9.03 -13.70 5.73
N GLU A 5 -8.11 -13.68 6.70
CA GLU A 5 -8.08 -12.70 7.79
C GLU A 5 -7.04 -11.60 7.55
N CYS A 6 -6.00 -11.88 6.79
CA CYS A 6 -4.89 -10.96 6.58
C CYS A 6 -5.30 -9.74 5.74
N ILE A 7 -4.97 -8.55 6.22
CA ILE A 7 -5.15 -7.27 5.48
C ILE A 7 -3.87 -6.83 4.74
N LEU A 8 -2.83 -7.64 4.74
CA LEU A 8 -1.55 -7.39 4.07
C LEU A 8 -0.83 -6.11 4.51
N CYS A 9 -1.00 -5.68 5.76
CA CYS A 9 -0.32 -4.49 6.29
C CYS A 9 1.20 -4.65 6.41
N GLY A 10 1.74 -5.89 6.37
CA GLY A 10 3.17 -6.16 6.43
C GLY A 10 3.81 -6.10 7.82
N GLN A 11 3.05 -5.80 8.89
CA GLN A 11 3.63 -5.66 10.24
C GLN A 11 4.25 -6.96 10.76
N CYS A 12 3.69 -8.12 10.43
CA CYS A 12 4.28 -9.41 10.79
C CYS A 12 5.67 -9.64 10.16
N PHE A 13 5.96 -9.02 9.01
CA PHE A 13 7.27 -9.02 8.37
C PHE A 13 8.23 -8.07 9.08
N VAL A 14 7.75 -6.87 9.48
CA VAL A 14 8.56 -5.86 10.16
C VAL A 14 8.99 -6.33 11.54
N VAL A 15 8.04 -6.81 12.36
CA VAL A 15 8.29 -7.11 13.78
C VAL A 15 8.86 -8.50 14.05
N CYS A 16 8.99 -9.35 13.03
CA CYS A 16 9.47 -10.72 13.23
C CYS A 16 10.95 -10.76 13.64
N PRO A 17 11.30 -11.10 14.88
CA PRO A 17 12.69 -11.09 15.35
C PRO A 17 13.55 -12.17 14.67
N GLN A 18 12.92 -13.24 14.22
CA GLN A 18 13.57 -14.37 13.56
C GLN A 18 13.68 -14.19 12.03
N ASN A 19 13.17 -13.08 11.47
CA ASN A 19 13.05 -12.87 10.02
C ASN A 19 12.39 -14.05 9.27
N ALA A 20 11.44 -14.74 9.92
CA ALA A 20 10.76 -15.92 9.38
C ALA A 20 9.65 -15.59 8.38
N LYS A 21 9.49 -14.33 8.00
CA LYS A 21 8.52 -13.85 7.01
C LYS A 21 9.27 -13.20 5.86
N GLU A 22 8.96 -13.65 4.66
CA GLU A 22 9.52 -13.13 3.43
C GLU A 22 8.42 -12.58 2.53
N ILE A 23 8.77 -11.63 1.69
CA ILE A 23 7.93 -11.10 0.62
C ILE A 23 8.24 -11.92 -0.63
N ALA A 24 7.21 -12.37 -1.35
CA ALA A 24 7.39 -13.05 -2.62
C ALA A 24 8.18 -12.16 -3.59
N ASN A 25 9.22 -12.73 -4.22
CA ASN A 25 10.11 -12.01 -5.11
C ASN A 25 9.63 -12.13 -6.56
N ASP A 26 9.34 -10.99 -7.21
CA ASP A 26 8.85 -10.94 -8.59
C ASP A 26 9.92 -10.53 -9.62
N VAL A 27 11.20 -10.42 -9.23
CA VAL A 27 12.29 -10.01 -10.14
C VAL A 27 12.38 -10.94 -11.35
N GLU A 28 12.31 -12.26 -11.16
CA GLU A 28 12.35 -13.21 -12.27
C GLU A 28 11.16 -13.06 -13.22
N LYS A 29 9.96 -12.79 -12.69
CA LYS A 29 8.77 -12.46 -13.49
C LYS A 29 9.03 -11.23 -14.38
N VAL A 30 9.64 -10.19 -13.82
CA VAL A 30 10.00 -8.98 -14.57
C VAL A 30 11.10 -9.24 -15.60
N LYS A 31 12.12 -10.02 -15.28
CA LYS A 31 13.19 -10.40 -16.25
C LYS A 31 12.60 -11.11 -17.47
N VAL A 32 11.62 -11.98 -17.27
CA VAL A 32 10.91 -12.64 -18.38
C VAL A 32 10.16 -11.63 -19.26
N MET A 33 9.51 -10.62 -18.65
CA MET A 33 8.86 -9.55 -19.42
C MET A 33 9.87 -8.72 -20.24
N LEU A 34 11.02 -8.39 -19.65
CA LEU A 34 12.07 -7.61 -20.31
C LEU A 34 12.75 -8.38 -21.46
N ALA A 35 12.70 -9.70 -21.45
CA ALA A 35 13.20 -10.53 -22.55
C ALA A 35 12.21 -10.65 -23.73
N GLY A 36 10.98 -10.15 -23.59
CA GLY A 36 9.96 -10.11 -24.64
C GLY A 36 10.09 -8.87 -25.52
N ASP A 37 9.20 -8.79 -26.53
CA ASP A 37 9.18 -7.67 -27.48
C ASP A 37 8.34 -6.48 -27.05
N GLU A 38 7.54 -6.62 -25.97
CA GLU A 38 6.63 -5.59 -25.50
C GLU A 38 7.37 -4.54 -24.65
N PRO A 39 7.08 -3.23 -24.79
CA PRO A 39 7.71 -2.22 -23.97
C PRO A 39 7.32 -2.38 -22.49
N VAL A 40 8.33 -2.51 -21.62
CA VAL A 40 8.11 -2.60 -20.16
C VAL A 40 8.34 -1.23 -19.54
N VAL A 41 7.30 -0.63 -18.99
CA VAL A 41 7.31 0.70 -18.40
C VAL A 41 7.21 0.60 -16.87
N VAL A 42 8.04 1.36 -16.18
CA VAL A 42 8.01 1.44 -14.72
C VAL A 42 7.09 2.56 -14.25
N SER A 43 6.18 2.22 -13.34
CA SER A 43 5.46 3.17 -12.49
C SER A 43 6.14 3.22 -11.12
N LEU A 44 6.92 4.28 -10.86
CA LEU A 44 7.74 4.42 -9.66
C LEU A 44 6.99 5.22 -8.58
N ALA A 45 6.77 4.62 -7.40
CA ALA A 45 6.09 5.28 -6.30
C ALA A 45 6.87 6.50 -5.78
N PRO A 46 6.23 7.65 -5.51
CA PRO A 46 6.93 8.90 -5.19
C PRO A 46 7.74 8.86 -3.88
N SER A 47 7.55 7.84 -3.03
CA SER A 47 8.39 7.57 -1.86
C SER A 47 9.83 7.11 -2.22
N PHE A 48 10.12 6.86 -3.50
CA PHE A 48 11.46 6.45 -3.93
C PHE A 48 12.53 7.48 -3.56
N ILE A 49 12.20 8.76 -3.60
CA ILE A 49 13.11 9.87 -3.27
C ILE A 49 13.63 9.76 -1.82
N ALA A 50 12.80 9.24 -0.91
CA ALA A 50 13.17 8.99 0.47
C ALA A 50 14.04 7.72 0.59
N ASN A 51 13.66 6.64 -0.11
CA ASN A 51 14.38 5.36 -0.05
C ASN A 51 15.78 5.42 -0.67
N TYR A 52 15.95 6.20 -1.74
CA TYR A 52 17.21 6.32 -2.48
C TYR A 52 17.97 7.62 -2.22
N ASP A 53 17.75 8.24 -1.06
CA ASP A 53 18.52 9.38 -0.51
C ASP A 53 18.75 10.53 -1.53
N GLY A 54 17.65 10.98 -2.14
CA GLY A 54 17.68 12.12 -3.05
C GLY A 54 18.09 11.80 -4.50
N ILE A 55 18.05 10.53 -4.87
CA ILE A 55 18.17 10.13 -6.29
C ILE A 55 16.89 10.54 -7.01
N GLY A 56 16.98 11.36 -8.05
CA GLY A 56 15.82 11.83 -8.79
C GLY A 56 15.27 10.84 -9.82
N ILE A 57 14.15 11.23 -10.45
CA ILE A 57 13.49 10.36 -11.44
C ILE A 57 14.38 10.11 -12.67
N GLU A 58 15.14 11.10 -13.11
CA GLU A 58 16.03 10.96 -14.25
C GLU A 58 17.17 9.96 -14.00
N GLU A 59 17.76 10.00 -12.79
CA GLU A 59 18.80 9.07 -12.39
C GLU A 59 18.25 7.66 -12.23
N MET A 60 17.04 7.53 -11.68
CA MET A 60 16.34 6.25 -11.61
C MET A 60 16.07 5.72 -13.02
N GLU A 61 15.60 6.55 -13.93
CA GLU A 61 15.38 6.14 -15.32
C GLU A 61 16.65 5.65 -16.01
N LYS A 62 17.78 6.39 -15.86
CA LYS A 62 19.07 5.97 -16.39
C LYS A 62 19.50 4.61 -15.87
N ALA A 63 19.30 4.35 -14.58
CA ALA A 63 19.65 3.07 -13.97
C ALA A 63 18.74 1.94 -14.43
N LEU A 64 17.42 2.18 -14.46
CA LEU A 64 16.44 1.17 -14.85
C LEU A 64 16.48 0.84 -16.35
N LYS A 65 16.84 1.80 -17.21
CA LYS A 65 17.13 1.54 -18.62
C LYS A 65 18.32 0.58 -18.82
N LYS A 66 19.32 0.59 -17.92
CA LYS A 66 20.40 -0.41 -17.95
C LYS A 66 19.92 -1.82 -17.61
N LEU A 67 18.81 -1.97 -16.88
CA LEU A 67 18.13 -3.26 -16.63
C LEU A 67 17.28 -3.72 -17.81
N GLY A 68 17.04 -2.86 -18.80
CA GLY A 68 16.22 -3.16 -19.99
C GLY A 68 14.82 -2.54 -20.00
N PHE A 69 14.43 -1.74 -19.01
CA PHE A 69 13.15 -1.05 -19.02
C PHE A 69 13.08 -0.01 -20.14
N HIS A 70 11.91 0.10 -20.76
CA HIS A 70 11.66 1.05 -21.84
C HIS A 70 11.67 2.52 -21.34
N SER A 71 10.92 2.79 -20.29
CA SER A 71 10.84 4.11 -19.64
C SER A 71 10.44 4.00 -18.18
N VAL A 72 10.64 5.10 -17.44
CA VAL A 72 10.28 5.20 -16.02
C VAL A 72 9.47 6.47 -15.81
N GLU A 73 8.29 6.32 -15.23
CA GLU A 73 7.37 7.41 -14.92
C GLU A 73 6.96 7.37 -13.45
N GLU A 74 6.56 8.51 -12.91
CA GLU A 74 6.15 8.59 -11.51
C GLU A 74 4.68 8.20 -11.32
N THR A 75 4.40 7.32 -10.37
CA THR A 75 3.02 6.99 -9.96
C THR A 75 2.24 8.23 -9.48
N ALA A 76 2.93 9.33 -9.18
CA ALA A 76 2.31 10.62 -8.84
C ALA A 76 1.43 11.17 -9.99
N ILE A 77 1.67 10.78 -11.24
CA ILE A 77 0.77 11.03 -12.38
C ILE A 77 -0.61 10.40 -12.10
N GLY A 78 -0.64 9.13 -11.75
CA GLY A 78 -1.87 8.43 -11.35
C GLY A 78 -2.50 9.00 -10.09
N ALA A 79 -1.69 9.54 -9.17
CA ALA A 79 -2.20 10.23 -7.98
C ALA A 79 -2.95 11.53 -8.35
N THR A 80 -2.50 12.28 -9.35
CA THR A 80 -3.22 13.44 -9.89
C THR A 80 -4.59 13.04 -10.45
N ILE A 81 -4.67 11.95 -11.20
CA ILE A 81 -5.94 11.41 -11.72
C ILE A 81 -6.89 11.04 -10.57
N VAL A 82 -6.40 10.29 -9.60
CA VAL A 82 -7.21 9.78 -8.47
C VAL A 82 -7.73 10.92 -7.60
N LYS A 83 -6.90 11.91 -7.26
CA LYS A 83 -7.35 13.05 -6.44
C LYS A 83 -8.46 13.84 -7.13
N THR A 84 -8.38 14.03 -8.43
CA THR A 84 -9.41 14.72 -9.22
C THR A 84 -10.74 13.97 -9.14
N GLN A 85 -10.72 12.63 -9.21
CA GLN A 85 -11.92 11.82 -9.02
C GLN A 85 -12.54 11.97 -7.61
N TYR A 86 -11.70 12.03 -6.55
CA TYR A 86 -12.21 12.29 -5.21
C TYR A 86 -12.86 13.68 -5.11
N GLU A 87 -12.26 14.70 -5.72
CA GLU A 87 -12.84 16.06 -5.77
C GLU A 87 -14.19 16.10 -6.49
N GLU A 88 -14.35 15.37 -7.59
CA GLU A 88 -15.60 15.25 -8.33
C GLU A 88 -16.68 14.55 -7.51
N ILE A 89 -16.35 13.44 -6.84
CA ILE A 89 -17.26 12.73 -5.94
C ILE A 89 -17.73 13.67 -4.81
N LEU A 90 -16.81 14.40 -4.17
CA LEU A 90 -17.13 15.33 -3.11
C LEU A 90 -18.01 16.49 -3.60
N LYS A 91 -17.70 17.07 -4.77
CA LYS A 91 -18.51 18.14 -5.39
C LYS A 91 -19.93 17.68 -5.71
N SER A 92 -20.12 16.39 -6.03
CA SER A 92 -21.44 15.82 -6.28
C SER A 92 -22.33 15.73 -5.03
N LYS A 93 -21.77 15.80 -3.82
CA LYS A 93 -22.44 15.70 -2.51
C LYS A 93 -23.36 14.48 -2.36
N ARG A 94 -23.11 13.40 -3.08
CA ARG A 94 -23.91 12.17 -3.04
C ARG A 94 -23.72 11.37 -1.76
N GLN A 95 -22.57 11.56 -1.09
CA GLN A 95 -22.21 10.84 0.13
C GLN A 95 -21.83 11.84 1.21
N ASN A 96 -22.22 11.57 2.45
CA ASN A 96 -21.83 12.40 3.60
C ASN A 96 -20.46 12.02 4.17
N ILE A 97 -19.96 10.81 3.87
CA ILE A 97 -18.63 10.34 4.22
C ILE A 97 -17.99 9.79 2.95
N LEU A 98 -16.73 10.12 2.72
CA LEU A 98 -15.91 9.54 1.65
C LEU A 98 -14.57 9.13 2.23
N ILE A 99 -14.22 7.84 2.07
CA ILE A 99 -12.93 7.29 2.49
C ILE A 99 -12.06 7.06 1.25
N SER A 100 -10.80 7.49 1.28
CA SER A 100 -9.86 7.25 0.18
C SER A 100 -9.59 5.76 -0.04
N SER A 101 -9.54 5.33 -1.30
CA SER A 101 -9.31 3.92 -1.70
C SER A 101 -7.87 3.61 -2.14
N CYS A 102 -6.92 4.52 -1.89
CA CYS A 102 -5.54 4.37 -2.34
C CYS A 102 -4.79 3.23 -1.64
N CYS A 103 -5.07 2.98 -0.36
CA CYS A 103 -4.40 1.98 0.45
C CYS A 103 -5.12 0.62 0.37
N HIS A 104 -4.52 -0.35 -0.32
CA HIS A 104 -5.12 -1.67 -0.47
C HIS A 104 -5.34 -2.41 0.86
N SER A 105 -4.43 -2.24 1.83
CA SER A 105 -4.60 -2.82 3.17
C SER A 105 -5.82 -2.25 3.91
N VAL A 106 -6.10 -0.95 3.78
CA VAL A 106 -7.31 -0.33 4.34
C VAL A 106 -8.55 -0.83 3.61
N ASN A 107 -8.49 -0.97 2.29
CA ASN A 107 -9.60 -1.52 1.52
C ASN A 107 -9.95 -2.94 2.01
N LEU A 108 -8.93 -3.80 2.19
CA LEU A 108 -9.10 -5.16 2.74
C LEU A 108 -9.62 -5.13 4.20
N LEU A 109 -9.17 -4.17 5.02
CA LEU A 109 -9.67 -4.00 6.37
C LEU A 109 -11.18 -3.69 6.36
N ILE A 110 -11.62 -2.78 5.50
CA ILE A 110 -13.03 -2.43 5.37
C ILE A 110 -13.84 -3.59 4.80
N GLN A 111 -13.39 -4.20 3.70
CA GLN A 111 -14.06 -5.31 3.05
C GLN A 111 -14.23 -6.53 3.98
N LYS A 112 -13.26 -6.81 4.85
CA LYS A 112 -13.26 -7.99 5.72
C LYS A 112 -13.91 -7.75 7.08
N TYR A 113 -13.73 -6.56 7.66
CA TYR A 113 -14.04 -6.33 9.07
C TYR A 113 -15.11 -5.26 9.31
N PHE A 114 -15.36 -4.37 8.31
CA PHE A 114 -16.29 -3.26 8.44
C PHE A 114 -17.26 -3.16 7.25
N PRO A 115 -18.07 -4.22 6.97
CA PRO A 115 -18.90 -4.27 5.76
C PRO A 115 -19.95 -3.14 5.71
N HIS A 116 -20.40 -2.62 6.85
CA HIS A 116 -21.35 -1.51 6.91
C HIS A 116 -20.74 -0.17 6.49
N VAL A 117 -19.40 -0.05 6.56
CA VAL A 117 -18.66 1.15 6.14
C VAL A 117 -18.29 1.11 4.66
N LEU A 118 -18.38 -0.06 4.03
CA LEU A 118 -17.97 -0.28 2.63
C LEU A 118 -18.61 0.71 1.65
N LYS A 119 -19.84 1.13 1.90
CA LYS A 119 -20.57 2.13 1.10
C LYS A 119 -19.92 3.52 1.08
N TYR A 120 -19.02 3.81 2.01
CA TYR A 120 -18.29 5.07 2.11
C TYR A 120 -16.90 5.03 1.48
N LEU A 121 -16.42 3.83 1.12
CA LEU A 121 -15.16 3.68 0.42
C LEU A 121 -15.31 4.22 -1.02
N ALA A 122 -14.39 5.09 -1.42
CA ALA A 122 -14.42 5.66 -2.76
C ALA A 122 -14.26 4.58 -3.83
N ASN A 123 -15.20 4.52 -4.77
CA ASN A 123 -15.16 3.57 -5.89
C ASN A 123 -14.15 4.02 -6.96
N VAL A 124 -12.90 4.25 -6.55
CA VAL A 124 -11.81 4.77 -7.39
C VAL A 124 -10.62 3.83 -7.31
N LYS A 125 -10.00 3.53 -8.44
CA LYS A 125 -8.75 2.78 -8.53
C LYS A 125 -7.63 3.50 -7.77
N SER A 126 -6.64 2.73 -7.31
CA SER A 126 -5.46 3.32 -6.66
C SER A 126 -4.59 4.08 -7.67
N PRO A 127 -3.71 5.01 -7.21
CA PRO A 127 -2.75 5.69 -8.08
C PRO A 127 -1.91 4.74 -8.94
N MET A 128 -1.52 3.59 -8.39
CA MET A 128 -0.82 2.54 -9.13
C MET A 128 -1.64 2.05 -10.33
N GLN A 129 -2.91 1.74 -10.11
CA GLN A 129 -3.80 1.24 -11.17
C GLN A 129 -4.16 2.34 -12.18
N ALA A 130 -4.45 3.56 -11.71
CA ALA A 130 -4.78 4.69 -12.59
C ALA A 130 -3.60 5.04 -13.51
N HIS A 131 -2.38 5.09 -12.97
CA HIS A 131 -1.19 5.35 -13.78
C HIS A 131 -0.91 4.22 -14.78
N ALA A 132 -1.10 2.96 -14.38
CA ALA A 132 -0.92 1.83 -15.30
C ALA A 132 -1.91 1.89 -16.48
N LEU A 133 -3.15 2.30 -16.24
CA LEU A 133 -4.14 2.50 -17.31
C LEU A 133 -3.77 3.67 -18.22
N ASP A 134 -3.27 4.77 -17.67
CA ASP A 134 -2.76 5.91 -18.43
C ASP A 134 -1.58 5.49 -19.33
N ILE A 135 -0.60 4.77 -18.79
CA ILE A 135 0.53 4.24 -19.57
C ILE A 135 0.03 3.35 -20.71
N LYS A 136 -0.88 2.39 -20.43
CA LYS A 136 -1.41 1.46 -21.44
C LYS A 136 -2.28 2.15 -22.49
N LYS A 137 -2.91 3.28 -22.15
CA LYS A 137 -3.62 4.14 -23.12
C LYS A 137 -2.65 4.83 -24.07
N ARG A 138 -1.53 5.35 -23.56
CA ARG A 138 -0.52 6.08 -24.34
C ARG A 138 0.44 5.17 -25.12
N ILE A 139 0.79 4.04 -24.54
CA ILE A 139 1.75 3.08 -25.12
C ILE A 139 1.03 1.74 -25.30
N PRO A 140 0.54 1.42 -26.50
CA PRO A 140 -0.13 0.16 -26.78
C PRO A 140 0.77 -1.05 -26.47
N ASN A 141 0.18 -2.10 -25.90
CA ASN A 141 0.84 -3.35 -25.49
C ASN A 141 1.91 -3.17 -24.38
N ALA A 142 2.01 -2.00 -23.73
CA ALA A 142 2.94 -1.82 -22.64
C ALA A 142 2.65 -2.80 -21.49
N LYS A 143 3.72 -3.42 -20.97
CA LYS A 143 3.72 -4.05 -19.65
C LYS A 143 4.08 -3.00 -18.60
N VAL A 144 3.34 -2.99 -17.51
CA VAL A 144 3.56 -2.01 -16.43
C VAL A 144 4.07 -2.71 -15.19
N VAL A 145 5.24 -2.30 -14.73
CA VAL A 145 5.84 -2.75 -13.47
C VAL A 145 5.77 -1.62 -12.46
N PHE A 146 5.01 -1.83 -11.37
CA PHE A 146 5.02 -0.88 -10.27
C PHE A 146 6.19 -1.17 -9.34
N ILE A 147 6.89 -0.11 -8.90
CA ILE A 147 7.98 -0.22 -7.92
C ILE A 147 7.68 0.69 -6.73
N GLY A 148 7.64 0.12 -5.50
CA GLY A 148 7.27 0.90 -4.33
C GLY A 148 7.52 0.22 -2.98
N PRO A 149 7.11 0.85 -1.85
CA PRO A 149 7.39 0.38 -0.50
C PRO A 149 6.38 -0.65 0.02
N CYS A 150 5.33 -0.97 -0.75
CA CYS A 150 4.12 -1.60 -0.24
C CYS A 150 3.98 -3.05 -0.67
N VAL A 151 3.85 -3.96 0.30
CA VAL A 151 3.64 -5.40 0.07
C VAL A 151 2.24 -5.69 -0.48
N ALA A 152 1.22 -4.98 0.03
CA ALA A 152 -0.17 -5.18 -0.38
C ALA A 152 -0.42 -4.84 -1.86
N LYS A 153 0.47 -4.08 -2.50
CA LYS A 153 0.36 -3.76 -3.92
C LYS A 153 0.60 -4.97 -4.84
N LYS A 154 1.31 -6.00 -4.38
CA LYS A 154 1.43 -7.28 -5.10
C LYS A 154 0.07 -7.97 -5.21
N ASP A 155 -0.63 -8.10 -4.11
CA ASP A 155 -1.99 -8.67 -4.06
C ASP A 155 -2.99 -7.82 -4.87
N GLU A 156 -2.89 -6.49 -4.80
CA GLU A 156 -3.75 -5.62 -5.61
C GLU A 156 -3.53 -5.84 -7.11
N ALA A 157 -2.29 -6.03 -7.56
CA ALA A 157 -1.99 -6.32 -8.95
C ALA A 157 -2.51 -7.71 -9.38
N ASP A 158 -2.34 -8.72 -8.54
CA ASP A 158 -2.78 -10.08 -8.80
C ASP A 158 -4.31 -10.20 -8.79
N HIS A 159 -4.99 -9.43 -7.93
CA HIS A 159 -6.46 -9.42 -7.85
C HIS A 159 -7.12 -8.70 -9.02
N TYR A 160 -6.51 -7.62 -9.52
CA TYR A 160 -7.02 -6.84 -10.66
C TYR A 160 -6.16 -7.07 -11.91
N VAL A 161 -6.24 -8.29 -12.43
CA VAL A 161 -5.45 -8.76 -13.58
C VAL A 161 -5.60 -7.85 -14.80
N GLY A 162 -4.51 -7.66 -15.53
CA GLY A 162 -4.48 -6.90 -16.79
C GLY A 162 -4.21 -5.40 -16.63
N ILE A 163 -4.20 -4.85 -15.41
CA ILE A 163 -3.88 -3.44 -15.16
C ILE A 163 -2.37 -3.27 -14.91
N VAL A 164 -1.86 -3.89 -13.86
CA VAL A 164 -0.43 -3.89 -13.51
C VAL A 164 0.11 -5.30 -13.69
N ASP A 165 1.22 -5.44 -14.40
CA ASP A 165 1.72 -6.75 -14.80
C ASP A 165 2.67 -7.37 -13.75
N ALA A 166 3.40 -6.54 -12.99
CA ALA A 166 4.21 -6.98 -11.84
C ALA A 166 4.41 -5.85 -10.82
N VAL A 167 4.76 -6.22 -9.60
CA VAL A 167 5.06 -5.29 -8.51
C VAL A 167 6.38 -5.67 -7.86
N LEU A 168 7.35 -4.76 -7.86
CA LEU A 168 8.60 -4.88 -7.12
C LEU A 168 8.58 -3.98 -5.88
N THR A 169 9.13 -4.47 -4.80
CA THR A 169 9.49 -3.63 -3.65
C THR A 169 10.82 -2.92 -3.90
N TYR A 170 11.10 -1.87 -3.14
CA TYR A 170 12.41 -1.20 -3.19
C TYR A 170 13.57 -2.13 -2.82
N GLU A 171 13.33 -3.10 -1.94
CA GLU A 171 14.32 -4.12 -1.57
C GLU A 171 14.67 -5.01 -2.75
N GLU A 172 13.66 -5.52 -3.47
CA GLU A 172 13.86 -6.34 -4.67
C GLU A 172 14.64 -5.56 -5.75
N LEU A 173 14.27 -4.31 -5.99
CA LEU A 173 14.99 -3.45 -6.95
C LEU A 173 16.43 -3.19 -6.50
N THR A 174 16.64 -2.84 -5.23
CA THR A 174 17.97 -2.54 -4.69
C THR A 174 18.90 -3.73 -4.81
N ASN A 175 18.41 -4.93 -4.51
CA ASN A 175 19.21 -6.15 -4.63
C ASN A 175 19.52 -6.47 -6.10
N TRP A 176 18.54 -6.31 -6.98
CA TRP A 176 18.75 -6.52 -8.42
C TRP A 176 19.75 -5.53 -9.04
N LEU A 177 19.70 -4.24 -8.68
CA LEU A 177 20.69 -3.24 -9.10
C LEU A 177 22.10 -3.63 -8.64
N LYS A 178 22.25 -4.09 -7.38
CA LYS A 178 23.53 -4.57 -6.85
C LYS A 178 24.05 -5.80 -7.60
N GLU A 179 23.22 -6.79 -7.88
CA GLU A 179 23.57 -7.98 -8.65
C GLU A 179 24.09 -7.63 -10.06
N GLN A 180 23.53 -6.59 -10.68
CA GLN A 180 23.94 -6.11 -12.00
C GLN A 180 25.08 -5.08 -11.95
N ASN A 181 25.62 -4.77 -10.76
CA ASN A 181 26.64 -3.74 -10.55
C ASN A 181 26.24 -2.35 -11.06
N ILE A 182 24.94 -2.01 -11.00
CA ILE A 182 24.42 -0.71 -11.39
C ILE A 182 24.39 0.19 -10.16
N ASN A 183 25.18 1.26 -10.19
CA ASN A 183 25.20 2.28 -9.17
C ASN A 183 24.23 3.42 -9.52
N LEU A 184 23.52 3.91 -8.51
CA LEU A 184 22.69 5.11 -8.61
C LEU A 184 23.59 6.34 -8.38
N GLU A 185 23.60 7.26 -9.34
CA GLU A 185 24.35 8.51 -9.26
C GLU A 185 23.43 9.63 -8.77
N LYS A 186 23.91 10.50 -7.89
CA LYS A 186 23.12 11.65 -7.41
C LYS A 186 23.05 12.72 -8.49
N GLY A 187 21.83 13.09 -8.87
CA GLY A 187 21.58 14.22 -9.79
C GLY A 187 21.59 15.57 -9.06
N THR A 188 21.72 16.64 -9.83
CA THR A 188 21.84 17.99 -9.29
C THR A 188 20.59 18.85 -9.39
N LYS A 189 19.58 18.46 -10.19
CA LYS A 189 18.36 19.25 -10.41
C LYS A 189 17.15 18.34 -10.66
N TYR A 190 16.02 18.73 -10.09
CA TYR A 190 14.69 18.20 -10.43
C TYR A 190 13.94 19.31 -11.16
N GLU A 191 13.73 19.16 -12.46
CA GLU A 191 13.15 20.24 -13.28
C GLU A 191 11.63 20.33 -13.12
N GLU A 192 10.95 19.19 -13.11
CA GLU A 192 9.50 19.16 -12.96
C GLU A 192 9.11 18.86 -11.51
N LYS A 193 8.22 19.68 -10.96
CA LYS A 193 7.74 19.54 -9.58
C LYS A 193 6.22 19.42 -9.55
N SER A 194 5.71 18.43 -8.84
CA SER A 194 4.27 18.24 -8.67
C SER A 194 3.89 18.03 -7.21
N LYS A 195 2.76 18.64 -6.80
CA LYS A 195 2.20 18.45 -5.46
C LYS A 195 1.73 17.01 -5.22
N ALA A 196 1.37 16.26 -6.28
CA ALA A 196 0.97 14.86 -6.18
C ALA A 196 2.09 13.94 -5.65
N ARG A 197 3.34 14.40 -5.66
CA ARG A 197 4.48 13.74 -5.00
C ARG A 197 4.33 13.65 -3.47
N LEU A 198 3.41 14.44 -2.86
CA LEU A 198 3.10 14.38 -1.43
C LEU A 198 2.28 13.15 -1.01
N PHE A 199 1.63 12.45 -1.94
CA PHE A 199 0.76 11.31 -1.66
C PHE A 199 1.32 10.25 -0.68
N PRO A 200 2.63 9.95 -0.66
CA PRO A 200 3.15 8.92 0.25
C PRO A 200 3.30 9.39 1.70
N THR A 201 2.94 10.61 2.03
CA THR A 201 3.00 11.17 3.40
C THR A 201 1.62 11.24 4.03
N THR A 202 1.54 11.23 5.36
CA THR A 202 0.28 11.44 6.08
C THR A 202 -0.29 12.83 5.78
N GLY A 203 -1.56 12.87 5.38
CA GLY A 203 -2.21 14.09 4.90
C GLY A 203 -1.75 14.50 3.49
N GLY A 204 -1.00 13.66 2.80
CA GLY A 204 -0.46 13.96 1.48
C GLY A 204 -1.54 14.07 0.41
N ILE A 205 -2.56 13.21 0.46
CA ILE A 205 -3.74 13.32 -0.42
C ILE A 205 -4.43 14.65 -0.17
N LEU A 206 -4.72 14.97 1.08
CA LEU A 206 -5.40 16.20 1.47
C LEU A 206 -4.65 17.46 1.02
N LYS A 207 -3.33 17.48 1.12
CA LYS A 207 -2.50 18.62 0.69
C LYS A 207 -2.53 18.84 -0.81
N THR A 208 -2.89 17.83 -1.59
CA THR A 208 -2.99 17.95 -3.06
C THR A 208 -4.38 18.37 -3.52
N MET A 209 -5.41 18.17 -2.69
CA MET A 209 -6.80 18.42 -3.02
C MET A 209 -7.23 19.87 -2.76
N GLU A 210 -8.22 20.31 -3.52
CA GLU A 210 -8.96 21.54 -3.22
C GLU A 210 -9.96 21.27 -2.09
N GLN A 211 -9.64 21.66 -0.86
CA GLN A 211 -10.47 21.44 0.33
C GLN A 211 -11.58 22.51 0.44
N ASN A 212 -12.35 22.70 -0.63
CA ASN A 212 -13.31 23.79 -0.77
C ASN A 212 -14.78 23.37 -0.75
N VAL A 213 -15.07 22.07 -0.53
CA VAL A 213 -16.46 21.61 -0.46
C VAL A 213 -17.04 21.94 0.91
N ALA A 214 -17.95 22.93 0.94
CA ALA A 214 -18.57 23.41 2.17
C ALA A 214 -19.31 22.28 2.91
N GLY A 215 -19.08 22.18 4.21
CA GLY A 215 -19.72 21.23 5.11
C GLY A 215 -18.97 19.92 5.30
N TYR A 216 -17.81 19.72 4.63
CA TYR A 216 -16.95 18.57 4.87
C TYR A 216 -15.78 18.92 5.78
N THR A 217 -15.48 18.00 6.71
CA THR A 217 -14.22 17.98 7.48
C THR A 217 -13.23 17.06 6.76
N TYR A 218 -11.99 17.48 6.65
CA TYR A 218 -10.92 16.71 5.99
C TYR A 218 -9.98 16.12 7.04
N LEU A 219 -9.90 14.80 7.09
CA LEU A 219 -9.17 14.05 8.11
C LEU A 219 -8.10 13.18 7.46
N ALA A 220 -6.89 13.14 8.05
CA ALA A 220 -5.84 12.19 7.68
C ALA A 220 -5.60 11.23 8.84
N ILE A 221 -5.71 9.94 8.58
CA ILE A 221 -5.59 8.86 9.57
C ILE A 221 -4.59 7.84 9.06
N ASP A 222 -3.60 7.53 9.87
CA ASP A 222 -2.59 6.52 9.58
C ASP A 222 -2.40 5.53 10.73
N GLY A 223 -1.88 4.35 10.39
CA GLY A 223 -1.77 3.23 11.30
C GLY A 223 -3.08 2.41 11.41
N VAL A 224 -2.93 1.09 11.44
CA VAL A 224 -4.08 0.15 11.44
C VAL A 224 -5.02 0.41 12.63
N GLU A 225 -4.48 0.64 13.81
CA GLU A 225 -5.27 0.82 15.02
C GLU A 225 -6.10 2.11 14.98
N ASN A 226 -5.51 3.20 14.49
CA ASN A 226 -6.22 4.46 14.29
C ASN A 226 -7.31 4.32 13.20
N CYS A 227 -7.02 3.59 12.12
CA CYS A 227 -8.03 3.28 11.10
C CYS A 227 -9.19 2.49 11.69
N ILE A 228 -8.94 1.46 12.52
CA ILE A 228 -9.97 0.69 13.20
C ILE A 228 -10.82 1.58 14.12
N ALA A 229 -10.20 2.47 14.88
CA ALA A 229 -10.91 3.41 15.76
C ALA A 229 -11.85 4.32 14.95
N ALA A 230 -11.33 4.93 13.87
CA ALA A 230 -12.14 5.80 13.01
C ALA A 230 -13.26 5.05 12.29
N LEU A 231 -13.04 3.81 11.86
CA LEU A 231 -14.08 2.97 11.23
C LEU A 231 -15.20 2.64 12.23
N LYS A 232 -14.87 2.38 13.48
CA LYS A 232 -15.87 2.22 14.57
C LYS A 232 -16.65 3.49 14.83
N ASP A 233 -16.00 4.66 14.82
CA ASP A 233 -16.66 5.95 14.99
C ASP A 233 -17.63 6.25 13.83
N ILE A 234 -17.30 5.83 12.61
CA ILE A 234 -18.21 5.90 11.46
C ILE A 234 -19.42 4.97 11.67
N GLU A 235 -19.21 3.71 12.09
CA GLU A 235 -20.31 2.77 12.36
C GLU A 235 -21.25 3.27 13.47
N ASN A 236 -20.69 3.93 14.48
CA ASN A 236 -21.44 4.50 15.60
C ASN A 236 -22.06 5.88 15.28
N GLY A 237 -21.88 6.41 14.06
CA GLY A 237 -22.42 7.70 13.64
C GLY A 237 -21.76 8.93 14.28
N VAL A 238 -20.59 8.77 14.90
CA VAL A 238 -19.81 9.86 15.50
C VAL A 238 -19.17 10.74 14.43
N LEU A 239 -18.62 10.11 13.37
CA LEU A 239 -18.05 10.81 12.22
C LEU A 239 -19.11 10.95 11.12
N THR A 240 -19.32 12.19 10.67
CA THR A 240 -20.23 12.52 9.57
C THR A 240 -19.67 13.70 8.78
N ASN A 241 -20.12 13.86 7.54
CA ASN A 241 -19.72 14.96 6.65
C ASN A 241 -18.20 15.14 6.59
N CYS A 242 -17.49 14.08 6.20
CA CYS A 242 -16.03 14.11 6.13
C CYS A 242 -15.48 13.39 4.91
N PHE A 243 -14.32 13.86 4.45
CA PHE A 243 -13.41 13.11 3.61
C PHE A 243 -12.27 12.59 4.49
N ILE A 244 -11.98 11.31 4.40
CA ILE A 244 -10.97 10.67 5.24
C ILE A 244 -9.89 10.04 4.35
N GLU A 245 -8.70 10.60 4.42
CA GLU A 245 -7.49 9.93 3.93
C GLU A 245 -7.10 8.85 4.95
N MET A 246 -7.07 7.58 4.51
CA MET A 246 -6.67 6.46 5.37
C MET A 246 -5.49 5.69 4.81
N SER A 247 -4.52 5.37 5.67
CA SER A 247 -3.40 4.48 5.36
C SER A 247 -3.09 3.54 6.52
N SER A 248 -2.75 2.28 6.23
CA SER A 248 -2.46 1.28 7.26
C SER A 248 -1.08 1.44 7.91
N CYS A 249 -0.17 2.15 7.26
CA CYS A 249 1.19 2.37 7.75
C CYS A 249 1.29 3.69 8.50
N VAL A 250 1.97 3.72 9.64
CA VAL A 250 2.28 4.95 10.37
C VAL A 250 3.26 5.79 9.55
N GLY A 251 2.92 7.05 9.31
CA GLY A 251 3.64 7.92 8.37
C GLY A 251 3.20 7.74 6.91
N SER A 252 2.12 6.98 6.65
CA SER A 252 1.63 6.62 5.32
C SER A 252 2.65 5.76 4.56
N CYS A 253 2.76 5.89 3.22
CA CYS A 253 3.60 4.99 2.42
C CYS A 253 5.10 5.11 2.69
N ILE A 254 5.60 6.26 3.17
CA ILE A 254 7.02 6.40 3.59
C ILE A 254 7.33 5.58 4.86
N GLY A 255 6.31 5.23 5.65
CA GLY A 255 6.39 4.27 6.75
C GLY A 255 5.96 2.87 6.35
N GLY A 256 5.94 2.54 5.06
CA GLY A 256 5.59 1.22 4.56
C GLY A 256 6.53 0.11 5.07
N PRO A 257 6.10 -1.17 5.07
CA PRO A 257 6.84 -2.24 5.74
C PRO A 257 8.27 -2.43 5.22
N VAL A 258 8.53 -2.17 3.95
CA VAL A 258 9.88 -2.25 3.37
C VAL A 258 10.75 -1.09 3.84
N MET A 259 10.21 0.13 3.87
CA MET A 259 10.89 1.31 4.41
C MET A 259 11.17 1.15 5.90
N GLU A 260 10.17 0.74 6.68
CA GLU A 260 10.29 0.56 8.13
C GLU A 260 11.36 -0.47 8.49
N LYS A 261 11.43 -1.58 7.77
CA LYS A 261 12.38 -2.65 8.05
C LYS A 261 13.82 -2.32 7.65
N TYR A 262 14.02 -1.68 6.49
CA TYR A 262 15.36 -1.53 5.90
C TYR A 262 15.90 -0.10 5.88
N HIS A 263 15.04 0.89 6.06
CA HIS A 263 15.40 2.31 5.87
C HIS A 263 14.87 3.26 6.93
N ARG A 264 14.49 2.86 8.08
CA ARG A 264 13.75 3.66 9.08
C ARG A 264 14.36 5.02 9.40
N SER A 265 13.84 6.09 8.77
CA SER A 265 14.22 7.49 9.03
C SER A 265 13.04 8.46 8.80
N PRO A 266 11.93 8.35 9.55
CA PRO A 266 10.63 8.92 9.17
C PRO A 266 10.65 10.44 8.99
N ILE A 267 11.43 11.19 9.77
CA ILE A 267 11.51 12.65 9.63
C ILE A 267 12.29 13.06 8.40
N ARG A 268 13.45 12.42 8.14
CA ARG A 268 14.25 12.68 6.94
C ARG A 268 13.47 12.31 5.69
N ASP A 269 12.79 11.18 5.73
CA ASP A 269 11.99 10.66 4.62
C ASP A 269 10.84 11.59 4.26
N TYR A 270 10.15 12.11 5.28
CA TYR A 270 9.13 13.14 5.10
C TYR A 270 9.73 14.42 4.47
N CYS A 271 10.85 14.92 5.00
CA CYS A 271 11.52 16.10 4.44
C CYS A 271 11.97 15.88 3.00
N SER A 272 12.48 14.68 2.66
CA SER A 272 12.90 14.33 1.30
C SER A 272 11.74 14.41 0.32
N VAL A 273 10.58 13.87 0.69
CA VAL A 273 9.37 13.92 -0.14
C VAL A 273 8.86 15.35 -0.30
N VAL A 274 8.78 16.12 0.80
CA VAL A 274 8.31 17.52 0.75
C VAL A 274 9.22 18.40 -0.11
N ASN A 275 10.54 18.23 0.00
CA ASN A 275 11.50 18.97 -0.81
C ASN A 275 11.46 18.60 -2.31
N TYR A 276 11.08 17.36 -2.60
CA TYR A 276 10.92 16.86 -3.96
C TYR A 276 9.59 17.28 -4.58
N ALA A 277 8.54 17.47 -3.77
CA ALA A 277 7.25 17.92 -4.22
C ALA A 277 7.26 19.37 -4.72
N GLY A 278 6.24 19.72 -5.49
CA GLY A 278 5.99 21.07 -6.00
C GLY A 278 4.63 21.60 -5.57
N ASP A 279 4.22 22.68 -6.19
CA ASP A 279 2.97 23.40 -5.95
C ASP A 279 1.92 23.25 -7.07
N LYS A 280 2.31 22.64 -8.19
CA LYS A 280 1.44 22.37 -9.35
C LYS A 280 1.08 20.91 -9.45
N ASP A 281 0.03 20.58 -10.17
CA ASP A 281 -0.26 19.19 -10.56
C ASP A 281 0.56 18.80 -11.79
N PHE A 282 0.64 17.48 -12.06
CA PHE A 282 1.04 17.01 -13.38
C PHE A 282 -0.03 17.38 -14.41
N ASP A 283 0.42 17.73 -15.62
CA ASP A 283 -0.48 17.85 -16.77
C ASP A 283 -0.83 16.43 -17.24
N VAL A 284 -2.08 16.03 -17.02
CA VAL A 284 -2.55 14.68 -17.31
C VAL A 284 -3.82 14.70 -18.14
N GLU A 285 -3.91 13.85 -19.13
CA GLU A 285 -5.18 13.57 -19.79
C GLU A 285 -6.05 12.71 -18.87
N MET A 286 -7.20 13.23 -18.45
CA MET A 286 -8.10 12.49 -17.57
C MET A 286 -8.62 11.23 -18.25
N LEU A 287 -8.59 10.14 -17.50
CA LEU A 287 -9.25 8.90 -17.87
C LEU A 287 -10.76 9.05 -17.66
N ASP A 288 -11.55 8.34 -18.46
CA ASP A 288 -13.00 8.31 -18.24
C ASP A 288 -13.37 7.67 -16.88
N GLU A 289 -14.50 8.09 -16.32
CA GLU A 289 -14.97 7.66 -14.99
C GLU A 289 -15.07 6.14 -14.88
N PHE A 290 -15.51 5.47 -15.94
CA PHE A 290 -15.64 4.01 -15.95
C PHE A 290 -14.27 3.33 -15.85
N SER A 291 -13.27 3.81 -16.57
CA SER A 291 -11.91 3.26 -16.54
C SER A 291 -11.26 3.39 -15.16
N VAL A 292 -11.51 4.47 -14.43
CA VAL A 292 -10.94 4.69 -13.08
C VAL A 292 -11.82 4.14 -11.97
N SER A 293 -13.04 3.70 -12.25
CA SER A 293 -13.92 3.15 -11.24
C SER A 293 -13.42 1.78 -10.74
N LYS A 294 -13.72 1.48 -9.47
CA LYS A 294 -13.36 0.24 -8.80
C LYS A 294 -14.48 -0.18 -7.86
N ASN A 295 -15.00 -1.38 -8.06
CA ASN A 295 -16.00 -1.94 -7.15
C ASN A 295 -15.32 -2.68 -6.00
N PHE A 296 -15.87 -2.51 -4.80
CA PHE A 296 -15.44 -3.21 -3.61
C PHE A 296 -16.61 -4.03 -3.08
N GLU A 297 -16.35 -5.32 -2.80
CA GLU A 297 -17.34 -6.24 -2.29
C GLU A 297 -16.92 -6.73 -0.89
N TYR A 298 -17.91 -7.15 -0.12
CA TYR A 298 -17.66 -7.78 1.17
C TYR A 298 -16.91 -9.11 0.98
N ILE A 299 -15.82 -9.29 1.71
CA ILE A 299 -15.05 -10.52 1.71
C ILE A 299 -15.43 -11.33 2.95
N VAL A 300 -16.09 -12.46 2.73
CA VAL A 300 -16.49 -13.37 3.82
C VAL A 300 -15.26 -14.00 4.45
N ARG A 301 -15.07 -13.77 5.73
CA ARG A 301 -14.06 -14.43 6.53
C ARG A 301 -14.59 -15.81 6.93
N LYS A 302 -13.98 -16.86 6.45
CA LYS A 302 -14.24 -18.23 6.90
C LYS A 302 -13.24 -18.60 7.99
N LEU A 303 -13.41 -18.08 9.19
CA LEU A 303 -12.91 -18.75 10.37
C LEU A 303 -13.93 -19.82 10.72
N GLU A 304 -13.61 -21.05 10.44
CA GLU A 304 -14.22 -22.17 11.16
C GLU A 304 -13.66 -22.07 12.58
N THR A 305 -14.39 -21.44 13.46
CA THR A 305 -14.13 -21.54 14.91
C THR A 305 -14.49 -22.96 15.30
N PRO A 306 -13.51 -23.75 15.77
CA PRO A 306 -13.81 -25.08 16.24
C PRO A 306 -14.88 -25.02 17.33
N SER A 307 -15.80 -25.97 17.30
CA SER A 307 -16.83 -26.10 18.34
C SER A 307 -16.19 -26.37 19.72
N GLU A 308 -16.89 -26.05 20.79
CA GLU A 308 -16.44 -26.36 22.16
C GLU A 308 -16.07 -27.84 22.34
N ASP A 309 -16.79 -28.73 21.67
CA ASP A 309 -16.53 -30.19 21.74
C ASP A 309 -15.24 -30.56 20.98
N GLU A 310 -14.94 -29.93 19.87
CA GLU A 310 -13.66 -30.09 19.16
C GLU A 310 -12.49 -29.53 19.97
N ILE A 311 -12.65 -28.36 20.57
CA ILE A 311 -11.65 -27.75 21.46
C ILE A 311 -11.37 -28.70 22.64
N ARG A 312 -12.42 -29.21 23.31
CA ARG A 312 -12.28 -30.15 24.40
C ARG A 312 -11.66 -31.49 23.97
N SER A 313 -11.98 -31.98 22.79
CA SER A 313 -11.36 -33.17 22.24
C SER A 313 -9.85 -33.00 22.04
N ILE A 314 -9.43 -31.87 21.47
CA ILE A 314 -8.01 -31.55 21.26
C ILE A 314 -7.30 -31.36 22.61
N LEU A 315 -7.89 -30.65 23.55
CA LEU A 315 -7.33 -30.47 24.89
C LEU A 315 -7.10 -31.80 25.61
N ARG A 316 -8.04 -32.75 25.49
CA ARG A 316 -7.88 -34.11 26.04
C ARG A 316 -6.73 -34.87 25.39
N GLN A 317 -6.58 -34.76 24.05
CA GLN A 317 -5.45 -35.36 23.34
C GLN A 317 -4.10 -34.77 23.78
N MET A 318 -4.09 -33.50 24.19
CA MET A 318 -2.92 -32.82 24.77
C MET A 318 -2.72 -33.13 26.26
N GLY A 319 -3.52 -34.04 26.87
CA GLY A 319 -3.44 -34.39 28.27
C GLY A 319 -4.07 -33.36 29.23
N LYS A 320 -4.75 -32.34 28.70
CA LYS A 320 -5.43 -31.30 29.48
C LYS A 320 -6.86 -31.73 29.80
N MET A 321 -7.06 -32.25 31.00
CA MET A 321 -8.32 -32.90 31.41
C MET A 321 -9.19 -31.99 32.29
N ARG A 322 -8.64 -30.98 32.91
CA ARG A 322 -9.31 -30.08 33.86
C ARG A 322 -9.22 -28.63 33.43
N PRO A 323 -10.19 -27.77 33.80
CA PRO A 323 -10.09 -26.34 33.53
C PRO A 323 -8.81 -25.68 34.05
N SER A 324 -8.24 -26.19 35.15
CA SER A 324 -6.95 -25.75 35.69
C SER A 324 -5.76 -26.04 34.77
N ASP A 325 -5.90 -26.98 33.85
CA ASP A 325 -4.86 -27.34 32.87
C ASP A 325 -4.93 -26.45 31.63
N GLU A 326 -6.00 -25.67 31.51
CA GLU A 326 -6.23 -24.67 30.46
C GLU A 326 -5.59 -23.34 30.90
N LEU A 327 -4.29 -23.23 30.69
CA LEU A 327 -3.59 -21.99 30.98
C LEU A 327 -3.92 -20.93 29.90
N ASN A 328 -4.49 -19.82 30.31
CA ASN A 328 -4.68 -18.61 29.44
C ASN A 328 -3.35 -17.91 29.15
N LEU A 329 -2.29 -18.67 28.93
CA LEU A 329 -0.95 -18.17 28.68
C LEU A 329 -0.58 -18.39 27.20
N SER A 330 0.13 -17.43 26.64
CA SER A 330 0.74 -17.60 25.31
C SER A 330 1.66 -18.83 25.32
N LEU A 331 1.83 -19.48 24.16
CA LEU A 331 2.73 -20.63 24.02
C LEU A 331 4.17 -20.35 24.49
N ILE A 332 4.61 -19.10 24.49
CA ILE A 332 5.90 -18.66 25.03
C ILE A 332 5.99 -18.94 26.52
N HIS A 333 4.95 -18.65 27.29
CA HIS A 333 4.93 -18.87 28.74
C HIS A 333 4.79 -20.34 29.10
N ILE A 334 4.32 -21.20 28.18
CA ILE A 334 4.22 -22.65 28.40
C ILE A 334 5.58 -23.34 28.14
N SER A 335 6.39 -22.81 27.25
CA SER A 335 7.69 -23.40 26.86
C SER A 335 8.88 -22.87 27.68
N GLU A 336 8.81 -21.67 28.23
CA GLU A 336 9.92 -21.10 29.03
C GLU A 336 10.26 -21.85 30.32
N PRO A 337 9.31 -22.31 31.15
CA PRO A 337 9.66 -23.08 32.34
C PRO A 337 10.44 -24.36 32.03
N THR A 338 10.18 -24.97 30.88
CA THR A 338 10.89 -26.18 30.46
C THR A 338 12.34 -25.88 30.07
N ARG A 339 12.58 -24.75 29.42
CA ARG A 339 13.93 -24.32 29.08
C ARG A 339 14.78 -23.87 30.26
N GLN A 340 14.15 -23.27 31.27
CA GLN A 340 14.85 -22.88 32.50
C GLN A 340 15.20 -24.08 33.40
N ALA A 341 14.53 -25.20 33.24
CA ALA A 341 14.84 -26.45 34.00
C ALA A 341 15.98 -27.25 33.36
N GLU A 342 16.40 -26.93 32.15
CA GLU A 342 17.50 -27.59 31.43
C GLU A 342 18.82 -26.82 31.50
N ILE A 343 18.87 -25.68 32.20
CA ILE A 343 20.07 -24.90 32.48
C ILE A 343 20.44 -25.03 33.96
#